data_30f25452055740f02e456dee2ea3326b
#
_entry.id   30f25452055740f02e456dee2ea3326b
#
_cell.length_a   1.000
_cell.length_b   1.000
_cell.length_c   1.000
_cell.angle_alpha   90.00
_cell.angle_beta   90.00
_cell.angle_gamma   90.00
#
_symmetry.space_group_name_H-M   'P 1'
#
loop_
_entity.id
_entity.type
_entity.pdbx_description
1 polymer ?
#
loop_
_entity_poly.entity_id
_entity_poly.type
_entity_poly.pdbx_seq_one_letter_code
_entity_poly.pdbx_strand_id
1 'polypeptide(L)'
;MHNQKKIIFSLLIAGIITIFATKRNNHNKNKMIKLISWNVNGLRACEGKGFSDIFKQLDADFFCLQETKMQEGQLDLQFDGYRSYWNYAEKKGYSGTAIFTRQEPLSVEYGIGIDVHDHEGRVITLEMELFYLVCCYTPNSQDGLKRLEYRMTWEDAFRSYLKQLDQKKPVILCGDLNVAHQEIDLKNPKSNRMNAGFTDEERQKFSDLLACGFIDTFRTLYPEQVTYSWWSYRFQARQKNAGWRIDYFVTSERLRTSIADAQILTDVYGSDHCPVALELTL
;
A
#
# COMPACT_ATOMS: atom_id res chain seq x y z
N MET A 1 -18.05 -9.89 59.77
CA MET A 1 -18.83 -9.21 58.73
C MET A 1 -18.04 -8.26 57.82
N HIS A 2 -16.86 -7.78 58.22
CA HIS A 2 -16.11 -6.80 57.43
C HIS A 2 -15.29 -7.43 56.24
N ASN A 3 -14.87 -8.69 56.37
CA ASN A 3 -14.08 -9.39 55.35
C ASN A 3 -14.91 -9.92 54.18
N GLN A 4 -16.16 -10.29 54.37
CA GLN A 4 -17.00 -10.77 53.26
C GLN A 4 -17.41 -9.67 52.29
N LYS A 5 -17.60 -8.42 52.75
CA LYS A 5 -17.91 -7.29 51.87
C LYS A 5 -16.74 -6.89 50.96
N LYS A 6 -15.48 -7.03 51.41
CA LYS A 6 -14.29 -6.78 50.58
C LYS A 6 -14.12 -7.80 49.45
N ILE A 7 -14.40 -9.07 49.69
CA ILE A 7 -14.30 -10.15 48.71
C ILE A 7 -15.37 -9.99 47.61
N ILE A 8 -16.60 -9.65 47.98
CA ILE A 8 -17.71 -9.42 47.04
C ILE A 8 -17.43 -8.20 46.16
N PHE A 9 -16.86 -7.11 46.72
CA PHE A 9 -16.52 -5.90 45.95
C PHE A 9 -15.37 -6.15 44.98
N SER A 10 -14.38 -6.96 45.36
CA SER A 10 -13.25 -7.35 44.47
C SER A 10 -13.71 -8.25 43.31
N LEU A 11 -14.64 -9.17 43.57
CA LEU A 11 -15.22 -10.04 42.52
C LEU A 11 -16.13 -9.27 41.55
N LEU A 12 -16.87 -8.25 42.04
CA LEU A 12 -17.69 -7.39 41.18
C LEU A 12 -16.82 -6.53 40.25
N ILE A 13 -15.70 -5.95 40.76
CA ILE A 13 -14.77 -5.16 39.94
C ILE A 13 -14.07 -6.05 38.90
N ALA A 14 -13.62 -7.25 39.26
CA ALA A 14 -13.03 -8.21 38.33
C ALA A 14 -14.05 -8.64 37.26
N GLY A 15 -15.31 -8.89 37.62
CA GLY A 15 -16.37 -9.21 36.66
C GLY A 15 -16.70 -8.06 35.70
N ILE A 16 -16.73 -6.81 36.21
CA ILE A 16 -16.95 -5.62 35.38
C ILE A 16 -15.77 -5.38 34.40
N ILE A 17 -14.53 -5.52 34.87
CA ILE A 17 -13.34 -5.38 34.02
C ILE A 17 -13.34 -6.46 32.94
N THR A 18 -13.71 -7.71 33.26
CA THR A 18 -13.81 -8.81 32.26
C THR A 18 -14.92 -8.56 31.25
N ILE A 19 -16.09 -8.02 31.67
CA ILE A 19 -17.21 -7.68 30.80
C ILE A 19 -16.83 -6.49 29.87
N PHE A 20 -16.10 -5.49 30.37
CA PHE A 20 -15.63 -4.37 29.56
C PHE A 20 -14.51 -4.80 28.59
N ALA A 21 -13.60 -5.69 29.01
CA ALA A 21 -12.59 -6.28 28.12
C ALA A 21 -13.23 -7.16 27.03
N THR A 22 -14.21 -7.98 27.40
CA THR A 22 -14.95 -8.83 26.43
C THR A 22 -15.84 -8.00 25.49
N LYS A 23 -16.47 -6.92 25.99
CA LYS A 23 -17.21 -5.98 25.11
C LYS A 23 -16.30 -5.17 24.19
N ARG A 24 -15.10 -4.76 24.64
CA ARG A 24 -14.13 -4.08 23.78
C ARG A 24 -13.62 -5.00 22.67
N ASN A 25 -13.36 -6.28 22.96
CA ASN A 25 -12.95 -7.28 21.98
C ASN A 25 -14.06 -7.72 21.01
N ASN A 26 -15.35 -7.61 21.38
CA ASN A 26 -16.45 -8.00 20.48
C ASN A 26 -16.96 -6.87 19.58
N HIS A 27 -16.56 -5.59 19.80
CA HIS A 27 -17.00 -4.48 18.96
C HIS A 27 -16.10 -4.23 17.75
N ASN A 28 -14.91 -4.87 17.67
CA ASN A 28 -13.99 -4.70 16.55
C ASN A 28 -13.91 -5.90 15.57
N LYS A 29 -14.69 -6.94 15.78
CA LYS A 29 -14.59 -8.17 14.98
C LYS A 29 -15.52 -8.19 13.77
N ASN A 30 -15.63 -7.16 12.98
CA ASN A 30 -16.28 -7.20 11.63
C ASN A 30 -16.36 -5.78 11.03
N LYS A 31 -15.38 -4.92 11.25
CA LYS A 31 -15.37 -3.63 10.57
C LYS A 31 -14.76 -3.82 9.18
N MET A 32 -15.53 -3.55 8.16
CA MET A 32 -14.99 -3.41 6.81
C MET A 32 -14.15 -2.14 6.74
N ILE A 33 -12.93 -2.26 6.26
CA ILE A 33 -12.04 -1.15 5.96
C ILE A 33 -11.74 -1.12 4.47
N LYS A 34 -11.71 0.09 3.91
CA LYS A 34 -11.40 0.34 2.51
C LYS A 34 -10.07 1.08 2.39
N LEU A 35 -9.18 0.53 1.59
CA LEU A 35 -7.88 1.11 1.30
C LEU A 35 -7.77 1.41 -0.19
N ILE A 36 -7.19 2.56 -0.52
CA ILE A 36 -6.88 2.97 -1.90
C ILE A 36 -5.38 3.21 -1.99
N SER A 37 -4.78 2.79 -3.09
CA SER A 37 -3.41 3.11 -3.45
C SER A 37 -3.35 3.67 -4.86
N TRP A 38 -2.67 4.80 -5.07
CA TRP A 38 -2.59 5.48 -6.36
C TRP A 38 -1.25 6.15 -6.59
N ASN A 39 -0.51 5.72 -7.60
CA ASN A 39 0.59 6.50 -8.14
C ASN A 39 0.02 7.68 -8.94
N VAL A 40 0.22 8.90 -8.44
CA VAL A 40 -0.36 10.12 -9.01
C VAL A 40 0.54 10.81 -10.03
N ASN A 41 1.77 10.30 -10.22
CA ASN A 41 2.78 10.84 -11.15
C ASN A 41 2.94 12.37 -11.08
N GLY A 42 2.97 12.89 -9.85
CA GLY A 42 3.03 14.31 -9.52
C GLY A 42 1.68 14.85 -9.06
N LEU A 43 1.54 14.98 -7.72
CA LEU A 43 0.27 15.31 -7.08
C LEU A 43 -0.30 16.66 -7.52
N ARG A 44 0.54 17.70 -7.71
CA ARG A 44 0.08 19.01 -8.20
C ARG A 44 -0.58 18.91 -9.60
N ALA A 45 -0.01 18.08 -10.48
CA ALA A 45 -0.57 17.88 -11.80
C ALA A 45 -1.86 17.04 -11.76
N CYS A 46 -1.95 16.07 -10.84
CA CYS A 46 -3.12 15.26 -10.62
C CYS A 46 -4.24 16.08 -9.97
N GLU A 47 -3.92 17.00 -9.03
CA GLU A 47 -4.89 17.93 -8.45
C GLU A 47 -5.54 18.82 -9.51
N GLY A 48 -4.76 19.34 -10.44
CA GLY A 48 -5.30 20.08 -11.59
C GLY A 48 -6.24 19.26 -12.51
N LYS A 49 -6.30 17.93 -12.30
CA LYS A 49 -7.19 17.00 -13.02
C LYS A 49 -8.30 16.42 -12.12
N GLY A 50 -8.52 16.98 -10.93
CA GLY A 50 -9.62 16.64 -10.05
C GLY A 50 -9.28 15.58 -8.98
N PHE A 51 -8.03 15.46 -8.54
CA PHE A 51 -7.64 14.52 -7.49
C PHE A 51 -8.51 14.67 -6.23
N SER A 52 -8.75 15.89 -5.74
CA SER A 52 -9.55 16.13 -4.53
C SER A 52 -10.99 15.62 -4.64
N ASP A 53 -11.61 15.72 -5.80
CA ASP A 53 -12.96 15.21 -6.01
C ASP A 53 -12.97 13.68 -6.07
N ILE A 54 -11.98 13.09 -6.76
CA ILE A 54 -11.78 11.63 -6.83
C ILE A 54 -11.52 11.07 -5.42
N PHE A 55 -10.67 11.72 -4.63
CA PHE A 55 -10.37 11.35 -3.25
C PHE A 55 -11.65 11.26 -2.40
N LYS A 56 -12.49 12.31 -2.47
CA LYS A 56 -13.78 12.36 -1.75
C LYS A 56 -14.76 11.28 -2.24
N GLN A 57 -14.82 11.06 -3.56
CA GLN A 57 -15.71 10.06 -4.16
C GLN A 57 -15.33 8.63 -3.78
N LEU A 58 -14.03 8.32 -3.72
CA LEU A 58 -13.53 7.01 -3.36
C LEU A 58 -13.73 6.68 -1.88
N ASP A 59 -13.80 7.67 -1.01
CA ASP A 59 -14.23 7.60 0.41
C ASP A 59 -13.57 6.42 1.17
N ALA A 60 -12.24 6.39 1.21
CA ALA A 60 -11.47 5.31 1.81
C ALA A 60 -11.09 5.59 3.27
N ASP A 61 -10.89 4.55 4.09
CA ASP A 61 -10.32 4.70 5.44
C ASP A 61 -8.83 5.06 5.37
N PHE A 62 -8.12 4.52 4.36
CA PHE A 62 -6.72 4.80 4.07
C PHE A 62 -6.54 5.10 2.59
N PHE A 63 -5.85 6.19 2.27
CA PHE A 63 -5.53 6.57 0.90
C PHE A 63 -4.03 6.79 0.76
N CYS A 64 -3.35 5.91 0.04
CA CYS A 64 -1.91 5.88 -0.14
C CYS A 64 -1.52 6.43 -1.51
N LEU A 65 -0.53 7.31 -1.55
CA LEU A 65 -0.04 7.93 -2.77
C LEU A 65 1.42 7.58 -3.02
N GLN A 66 1.76 7.40 -4.29
CA GLN A 66 3.13 7.25 -4.76
C GLN A 66 3.42 8.30 -5.83
N GLU A 67 4.69 8.62 -6.01
CA GLU A 67 5.17 9.67 -6.91
C GLU A 67 4.48 11.03 -6.68
N THR A 68 4.38 11.44 -5.42
CA THR A 68 3.80 12.76 -5.11
C THR A 68 4.61 13.90 -5.73
N LYS A 69 5.95 13.71 -5.90
CA LYS A 69 6.90 14.69 -6.44
C LYS A 69 6.82 16.04 -5.75
N MET A 70 6.44 16.00 -4.45
CA MET A 70 6.20 17.16 -3.61
C MET A 70 7.39 17.48 -2.71
N GLN A 71 7.37 18.69 -2.19
CA GLN A 71 8.14 19.12 -1.03
C GLN A 71 7.19 19.79 -0.06
N GLU A 72 7.56 19.88 1.21
CA GLU A 72 6.76 20.52 2.23
C GLU A 72 6.32 21.93 1.82
N GLY A 73 5.06 22.27 2.07
CA GLY A 73 4.48 23.59 1.78
C GLY A 73 4.18 23.90 0.31
N GLN A 74 4.36 22.94 -0.63
CA GLN A 74 4.06 23.19 -2.06
C GLN A 74 2.60 23.06 -2.43
N LEU A 75 1.83 22.31 -1.66
CA LEU A 75 0.38 22.13 -1.83
C LEU A 75 -0.20 21.82 -0.46
N ASP A 76 -1.23 22.56 -0.08
CA ASP A 76 -1.98 22.30 1.15
C ASP A 76 -3.23 21.48 0.78
N LEU A 77 -3.21 20.20 1.07
CA LEU A 77 -4.35 19.29 0.90
C LEU A 77 -4.83 18.85 2.28
N GLN A 78 -5.97 19.38 2.66
CA GLN A 78 -6.65 19.00 3.89
C GLN A 78 -8.01 18.39 3.56
N PHE A 79 -8.27 17.21 4.08
CA PHE A 79 -9.55 16.53 3.95
C PHE A 79 -10.14 16.30 5.34
N ASP A 80 -11.38 16.72 5.52
CA ASP A 80 -12.06 16.61 6.82
C ASP A 80 -12.08 15.17 7.34
N GLY A 81 -11.65 14.99 8.57
CA GLY A 81 -11.57 13.68 9.22
C GLY A 81 -10.34 12.85 8.84
N TYR A 82 -9.41 13.38 8.04
CA TYR A 82 -8.16 12.70 7.71
C TYR A 82 -6.95 13.38 8.35
N ARG A 83 -6.00 12.54 8.76
CA ARG A 83 -4.60 12.91 9.02
C ARG A 83 -3.78 12.55 7.79
N SER A 84 -2.68 13.26 7.55
CA SER A 84 -1.77 12.96 6.44
C SER A 84 -0.33 12.81 6.92
N TYR A 85 0.38 11.86 6.33
CA TYR A 85 1.79 11.56 6.58
C TYR A 85 2.53 11.58 5.27
N TRP A 86 3.66 12.30 5.20
CA TRP A 86 4.37 12.57 3.97
C TRP A 86 5.84 12.18 4.09
N ASN A 87 6.35 11.46 3.11
CA ASN A 87 7.77 11.17 2.97
C ASN A 87 8.26 11.76 1.65
N TYR A 88 9.05 12.81 1.75
CA TYR A 88 9.58 13.54 0.60
C TYR A 88 10.96 12.99 0.23
N ALA A 89 11.25 12.94 -1.08
CA ALA A 89 12.61 12.71 -1.52
C ALA A 89 13.48 13.94 -1.27
N GLU A 90 14.77 13.77 -0.98
CA GLU A 90 15.72 14.87 -0.92
C GLU A 90 15.82 15.61 -2.24
N LYS A 91 15.77 14.85 -3.35
CA LYS A 91 15.72 15.43 -4.70
C LYS A 91 14.34 15.99 -5.00
N LYS A 92 14.27 17.31 -5.18
CA LYS A 92 13.01 18.02 -5.50
C LYS A 92 12.37 17.53 -6.79
N GLY A 93 11.03 17.38 -6.77
CA GLY A 93 10.26 16.97 -7.94
C GLY A 93 10.43 15.49 -8.34
N TYR A 94 10.88 14.66 -7.41
CA TYR A 94 11.18 13.24 -7.63
C TYR A 94 10.51 12.39 -6.56
N SER A 95 10.07 11.15 -6.91
CA SER A 95 9.54 10.16 -5.97
C SER A 95 8.54 10.73 -4.96
N GLY A 96 8.62 10.35 -3.70
CA GLY A 96 7.77 10.79 -2.60
C GLY A 96 6.50 9.96 -2.46
N THR A 97 6.14 9.68 -1.21
CA THR A 97 4.93 8.95 -0.83
C THR A 97 4.10 9.75 0.17
N ALA A 98 2.80 9.46 0.26
CA ALA A 98 1.93 10.01 1.29
C ALA A 98 0.85 9.00 1.69
N ILE A 99 0.36 9.11 2.93
CA ILE A 99 -0.80 8.36 3.41
C ILE A 99 -1.76 9.34 4.07
N PHE A 100 -3.03 9.31 3.63
CA PHE A 100 -4.15 9.92 4.33
C PHE A 100 -4.91 8.84 5.06
N THR A 101 -5.25 9.06 6.33
CA THR A 101 -5.96 8.08 7.16
C THR A 101 -6.98 8.74 8.08
N ARG A 102 -8.14 8.10 8.25
CA ARG A 102 -9.16 8.47 9.25
C ARG A 102 -8.83 7.96 10.65
N GLN A 103 -7.94 6.98 10.75
CA GLN A 103 -7.55 6.37 12.02
C GLN A 103 -6.18 6.90 12.45
N GLU A 104 -6.01 7.14 13.73
CA GLU A 104 -4.71 7.52 14.28
C GLU A 104 -3.82 6.28 14.41
N PRO A 105 -2.62 6.27 13.80
CA PRO A 105 -1.68 5.17 13.96
C PRO A 105 -1.02 5.21 15.34
N LEU A 106 -0.58 4.04 15.82
CA LEU A 106 0.22 3.92 17.03
C LEU A 106 1.62 4.49 16.84
N SER A 107 2.19 4.32 15.65
CA SER A 107 3.47 4.90 15.25
C SER A 107 3.54 5.09 13.74
N VAL A 108 4.45 5.94 13.31
CA VAL A 108 4.74 6.22 11.89
C VAL A 108 6.23 6.10 11.68
N GLU A 109 6.64 5.31 10.68
CA GLU A 109 8.03 5.16 10.28
C GLU A 109 8.20 5.59 8.81
N TYR A 110 9.31 6.27 8.51
CA TYR A 110 9.68 6.73 7.18
C TYR A 110 10.92 5.99 6.71
N GLY A 111 10.86 5.39 5.50
CA GLY A 111 11.92 4.53 5.00
C GLY A 111 11.85 3.10 5.57
N ILE A 112 12.96 2.39 5.47
CA ILE A 112 13.13 1.01 5.95
C ILE A 112 14.23 0.88 7.02
N GLY A 113 14.77 2.02 7.47
CA GLY A 113 15.84 2.10 8.47
C GLY A 113 17.22 1.81 7.90
N ILE A 114 17.42 1.95 6.59
CA ILE A 114 18.70 1.76 5.90
C ILE A 114 19.01 3.02 5.09
N ASP A 115 20.00 3.78 5.57
CA ASP A 115 20.34 5.11 5.07
C ASP A 115 20.42 5.18 3.54
N VAL A 116 21.17 4.30 2.90
CA VAL A 116 21.32 4.27 1.43
C VAL A 116 20.01 4.06 0.65
N HIS A 117 18.94 3.65 1.32
CA HIS A 117 17.62 3.37 0.73
C HIS A 117 16.55 4.41 1.08
N ASP A 118 16.81 5.30 2.04
CA ASP A 118 15.76 6.13 2.64
C ASP A 118 15.73 7.59 2.16
N HIS A 119 16.65 8.00 1.24
CA HIS A 119 16.75 9.38 0.73
C HIS A 119 15.71 9.74 -0.35
N GLU A 120 15.00 8.73 -0.90
CA GLU A 120 14.10 8.95 -2.04
C GLU A 120 12.60 9.01 -1.64
N GLY A 121 12.27 9.02 -0.34
CA GLY A 121 10.89 9.16 0.16
C GLY A 121 9.95 8.04 -0.32
N ARG A 122 10.43 6.78 -0.33
CA ARG A 122 9.76 5.66 -0.99
C ARG A 122 8.81 4.85 -0.12
N VAL A 123 8.97 4.90 1.19
CA VAL A 123 8.23 4.04 2.12
C VAL A 123 7.70 4.84 3.29
N ILE A 124 6.41 4.66 3.61
CA ILE A 124 5.80 5.08 4.87
C ILE A 124 5.15 3.84 5.48
N THR A 125 5.41 3.58 6.75
CA THR A 125 4.76 2.53 7.51
C THR A 125 3.95 3.13 8.63
N LEU A 126 2.65 2.82 8.67
CA LEU A 126 1.78 3.10 9.80
C LEU A 126 1.60 1.83 10.62
N GLU A 127 1.91 1.89 11.92
CA GLU A 127 1.51 0.85 12.85
C GLU A 127 0.08 1.10 13.32
N MET A 128 -0.83 0.22 12.93
CA MET A 128 -2.20 0.22 13.41
C MET A 128 -2.34 -0.80 14.56
N GLU A 129 -3.49 -0.80 15.25
CA GLU A 129 -3.71 -1.73 16.36
C GLU A 129 -3.61 -3.20 15.90
N LEU A 130 -4.17 -3.54 14.74
CA LEU A 130 -4.30 -4.92 14.25
C LEU A 130 -3.31 -5.28 13.12
N PHE A 131 -2.69 -4.30 12.44
CA PHE A 131 -1.84 -4.53 11.27
C PHE A 131 -0.83 -3.39 11.08
N TYR A 132 0.16 -3.61 10.23
CA TYR A 132 0.99 -2.56 9.64
C TYR A 132 0.47 -2.22 8.23
N LEU A 133 0.29 -0.93 7.94
CA LEU A 133 0.07 -0.44 6.58
C LEU A 133 1.38 0.13 6.02
N VAL A 134 1.87 -0.44 4.94
CA VAL A 134 3.09 -0.02 4.25
C VAL A 134 2.73 0.55 2.88
N CYS A 135 2.91 1.85 2.68
CA CYS A 135 2.83 2.50 1.38
C CYS A 135 4.22 2.53 0.75
N CYS A 136 4.35 1.98 -0.44
CA CYS A 136 5.64 1.82 -1.11
C CYS A 136 5.63 2.34 -2.55
N TYR A 137 6.73 2.99 -2.95
CA TYR A 137 7.09 3.25 -4.34
C TYR A 137 8.44 2.61 -4.64
N THR A 138 8.41 1.41 -5.19
CA THR A 138 9.64 0.64 -5.50
C THR A 138 10.52 1.36 -6.53
N PRO A 139 11.85 1.37 -6.38
CA PRO A 139 12.74 1.95 -7.38
C PRO A 139 12.52 1.35 -8.76
N ASN A 140 12.38 2.18 -9.79
CA ASN A 140 12.34 1.74 -11.18
C ASN A 140 13.75 1.44 -11.69
N SER A 141 13.94 0.36 -12.44
CA SER A 141 15.24 -0.02 -13.01
C SER A 141 15.71 0.90 -14.13
N GLN A 142 14.85 1.77 -14.66
CA GLN A 142 15.06 2.76 -15.70
C GLN A 142 15.41 2.17 -17.08
N ASP A 143 15.38 3.02 -18.10
CA ASP A 143 15.76 2.65 -19.45
C ASP A 143 17.20 2.10 -19.49
N GLY A 144 17.39 0.97 -20.17
CA GLY A 144 18.66 0.27 -20.23
C GLY A 144 19.09 -0.37 -18.93
N LEU A 145 18.15 -0.54 -17.98
CA LEU A 145 18.34 -1.23 -16.72
C LEU A 145 19.44 -0.63 -15.82
N LYS A 146 19.68 0.68 -15.95
CA LYS A 146 20.78 1.39 -15.29
C LYS A 146 20.74 1.31 -13.75
N ARG A 147 19.57 1.06 -13.18
CA ARG A 147 19.36 0.93 -11.73
C ARG A 147 18.95 -0.49 -11.32
N LEU A 148 19.05 -1.48 -12.19
CA LEU A 148 18.61 -2.85 -11.86
C LEU A 148 19.38 -3.41 -10.65
N GLU A 149 20.70 -3.28 -10.61
CA GLU A 149 21.53 -3.75 -9.51
C GLU A 149 21.13 -3.10 -8.16
N TYR A 150 20.97 -1.77 -8.15
CA TYR A 150 20.48 -1.06 -6.96
C TYR A 150 19.09 -1.55 -6.55
N ARG A 151 18.18 -1.72 -7.52
CA ARG A 151 16.84 -2.22 -7.23
C ARG A 151 16.86 -3.62 -6.61
N MET A 152 17.74 -4.51 -7.08
CA MET A 152 17.83 -5.86 -6.51
C MET A 152 18.27 -5.84 -5.05
N THR A 153 19.22 -4.99 -4.68
CA THR A 153 19.64 -4.82 -3.28
C THR A 153 18.55 -4.18 -2.43
N TRP A 154 17.85 -3.19 -2.96
CA TRP A 154 16.74 -2.52 -2.30
C TRP A 154 15.59 -3.50 -2.02
N GLU A 155 15.22 -4.35 -2.99
CA GLU A 155 14.15 -5.34 -2.84
C GLU A 155 14.47 -6.40 -1.78
N ASP A 156 15.71 -6.84 -1.66
CA ASP A 156 16.14 -7.77 -0.62
C ASP A 156 16.03 -7.14 0.78
N ALA A 157 16.45 -5.89 0.90
CA ALA A 157 16.34 -5.12 2.13
C ALA A 157 14.85 -4.89 2.50
N PHE A 158 14.02 -4.48 1.54
CA PHE A 158 12.60 -4.23 1.73
C PHE A 158 11.84 -5.51 2.12
N ARG A 159 12.11 -6.63 1.46
CA ARG A 159 11.54 -7.94 1.83
C ARG A 159 11.91 -8.33 3.27
N SER A 160 13.16 -8.09 3.67
CA SER A 160 13.62 -8.36 5.04
C SER A 160 12.89 -7.48 6.06
N TYR A 161 12.67 -6.19 5.73
CA TYR A 161 11.89 -5.26 6.53
C TYR A 161 10.43 -5.73 6.71
N LEU A 162 9.75 -6.08 5.61
CA LEU A 162 8.37 -6.58 5.66
C LEU A 162 8.23 -7.85 6.51
N LYS A 163 9.21 -8.77 6.43
CA LYS A 163 9.23 -9.98 7.26
C LYS A 163 9.36 -9.67 8.75
N GLN A 164 10.15 -8.67 9.12
CA GLN A 164 10.28 -8.24 10.51
C GLN A 164 8.98 -7.64 11.05
N LEU A 165 8.29 -6.85 10.25
CA LEU A 165 6.96 -6.34 10.59
C LEU A 165 5.95 -7.48 10.75
N ASP A 166 5.94 -8.41 9.80
CA ASP A 166 5.00 -9.53 9.81
C ASP A 166 5.17 -10.48 11.00
N GLN A 167 6.36 -10.56 11.59
CA GLN A 167 6.56 -11.29 12.84
C GLN A 167 5.78 -10.71 14.02
N LYS A 168 5.48 -9.41 13.98
CA LYS A 168 4.78 -8.69 15.06
C LYS A 168 3.27 -8.63 14.80
N LYS A 169 2.86 -8.10 13.65
CA LYS A 169 1.46 -7.94 13.22
C LYS A 169 1.34 -8.23 11.72
N PRO A 170 0.15 -8.61 11.22
CA PRO A 170 -0.07 -8.72 9.78
C PRO A 170 0.31 -7.43 9.05
N VAL A 171 0.82 -7.57 7.84
CA VAL A 171 1.20 -6.45 6.97
C VAL A 171 0.22 -6.32 5.81
N ILE A 172 -0.18 -5.10 5.52
CA ILE A 172 -0.85 -4.68 4.29
C ILE A 172 0.13 -3.77 3.56
N LEU A 173 0.76 -4.27 2.52
CA LEU A 173 1.61 -3.51 1.62
C LEU A 173 0.78 -3.01 0.44
N CYS A 174 0.94 -1.76 0.06
CA CYS A 174 0.37 -1.23 -1.17
C CYS A 174 1.34 -0.29 -1.89
N GLY A 175 1.14 -0.15 -3.18
CA GLY A 175 1.83 0.85 -3.97
C GLY A 175 2.19 0.40 -5.38
N ASP A 176 2.93 1.27 -6.04
CA ASP A 176 3.58 0.98 -7.30
C ASP A 176 4.86 0.18 -7.04
N LEU A 177 4.80 -1.12 -7.30
CA LEU A 177 5.94 -2.03 -7.12
C LEU A 177 6.83 -2.10 -8.37
N ASN A 178 6.52 -1.33 -9.41
CA ASN A 178 7.31 -1.22 -10.64
C ASN A 178 7.67 -2.59 -11.26
N VAL A 179 6.79 -3.57 -11.15
CA VAL A 179 6.96 -4.91 -11.73
C VAL A 179 5.63 -5.50 -12.15
N ALA A 180 5.53 -6.00 -13.38
CA ALA A 180 4.48 -6.92 -13.79
C ALA A 180 4.97 -8.34 -13.46
N HIS A 181 4.29 -9.03 -12.54
CA HIS A 181 4.80 -10.31 -12.00
C HIS A 181 4.77 -11.43 -13.03
N GLN A 182 3.64 -11.60 -13.71
CA GLN A 182 3.42 -12.69 -14.66
C GLN A 182 3.11 -12.16 -16.06
N GLU A 183 3.13 -13.04 -17.07
CA GLU A 183 2.82 -12.66 -18.45
C GLU A 183 1.40 -12.10 -18.62
N ILE A 184 0.45 -12.52 -17.78
CA ILE A 184 -0.91 -11.99 -17.77
C ILE A 184 -0.99 -10.54 -17.27
N ASP A 185 0.04 -10.07 -16.57
CA ASP A 185 0.08 -8.74 -15.91
C ASP A 185 0.53 -7.62 -16.86
N LEU A 186 0.84 -7.93 -18.12
CA LEU A 186 1.15 -6.90 -19.10
C LEU A 186 0.75 -7.28 -20.51
N LYS A 187 0.51 -6.26 -21.34
CA LYS A 187 0.36 -6.43 -22.80
C LYS A 187 1.71 -6.69 -23.44
N ASN A 188 1.77 -7.65 -24.37
CA ASN A 188 2.98 -7.99 -25.15
C ASN A 188 4.19 -8.45 -24.30
N PRO A 189 4.06 -9.50 -23.47
CA PRO A 189 5.13 -9.94 -22.57
C PRO A 189 6.43 -10.30 -23.31
N LYS A 190 6.34 -10.94 -24.48
CA LYS A 190 7.51 -11.37 -25.25
C LYS A 190 8.44 -10.22 -25.64
N SER A 191 7.90 -9.07 -26.03
CA SER A 191 8.70 -7.89 -26.43
C SER A 191 9.20 -7.06 -25.24
N ASN A 192 8.71 -7.32 -24.03
CA ASN A 192 9.04 -6.54 -22.83
C ASN A 192 9.96 -7.27 -21.83
N ARG A 193 10.37 -8.51 -22.11
CA ARG A 193 11.10 -9.34 -21.15
C ARG A 193 12.42 -8.74 -20.64
N MET A 194 13.04 -7.84 -21.41
CA MET A 194 14.27 -7.14 -21.03
C MET A 194 14.03 -5.66 -20.70
N ASN A 195 12.79 -5.25 -20.51
CA ASN A 195 12.45 -3.88 -20.14
C ASN A 195 12.29 -3.77 -18.61
N ALA A 196 12.61 -2.58 -18.08
CA ALA A 196 12.36 -2.26 -16.68
C ALA A 196 10.91 -2.55 -16.30
N GLY A 197 10.71 -3.26 -15.19
CA GLY A 197 9.40 -3.72 -14.69
C GLY A 197 8.99 -5.10 -15.20
N PHE A 198 9.78 -5.76 -16.07
CA PHE A 198 9.46 -7.13 -16.53
C PHE A 198 10.72 -7.98 -16.80
N THR A 199 11.85 -7.65 -16.20
CA THR A 199 13.03 -8.53 -16.23
C THR A 199 12.79 -9.78 -15.37
N ASP A 200 13.52 -10.85 -15.66
CA ASP A 200 13.41 -12.08 -14.88
C ASP A 200 13.82 -11.84 -13.41
N GLU A 201 14.81 -10.96 -13.17
CA GLU A 201 15.30 -10.59 -11.85
C GLU A 201 14.21 -9.86 -11.04
N GLU A 202 13.54 -8.86 -11.61
CA GLU A 202 12.47 -8.10 -10.95
C GLU A 202 11.29 -9.01 -10.60
N ARG A 203 10.88 -9.85 -11.53
CA ARG A 203 9.79 -10.85 -11.34
C ARG A 203 10.16 -11.88 -10.27
N GLN A 204 11.42 -12.33 -10.24
CA GLN A 204 11.89 -13.25 -9.21
C GLN A 204 11.84 -12.62 -7.83
N LYS A 205 12.25 -11.34 -7.66
CA LYS A 205 12.14 -10.64 -6.37
C LYS A 205 10.70 -10.56 -5.86
N PHE A 206 9.74 -10.33 -6.76
CA PHE A 206 8.33 -10.35 -6.38
C PHE A 206 7.87 -11.77 -5.99
N SER A 207 8.30 -12.80 -6.71
CA SER A 207 8.06 -14.20 -6.34
C SER A 207 8.64 -14.55 -4.98
N ASP A 208 9.87 -14.08 -4.70
CA ASP A 208 10.54 -14.27 -3.41
C ASP A 208 9.78 -13.58 -2.26
N LEU A 209 9.18 -12.41 -2.52
CA LEU A 209 8.32 -11.73 -1.54
C LEU A 209 7.10 -12.59 -1.22
N LEU A 210 6.40 -13.09 -2.24
CA LEU A 210 5.21 -13.93 -2.03
C LEU A 210 5.58 -15.24 -1.31
N ALA A 211 6.72 -15.85 -1.65
CA ALA A 211 7.22 -17.06 -1.01
C ALA A 211 7.55 -16.89 0.49
N CYS A 212 7.68 -15.64 0.96
CA CYS A 212 7.88 -15.34 2.38
C CYS A 212 6.62 -15.27 3.23
N GLY A 213 5.46 -15.69 2.71
CA GLY A 213 4.18 -15.70 3.42
C GLY A 213 3.30 -14.49 3.10
N PHE A 214 3.47 -13.91 1.91
CA PHE A 214 2.64 -12.82 1.39
C PHE A 214 1.82 -13.28 0.18
N ILE A 215 0.72 -12.60 -0.09
CA ILE A 215 -0.18 -12.87 -1.21
C ILE A 215 -0.51 -11.60 -1.99
N ASP A 216 -0.55 -11.71 -3.31
CA ASP A 216 -1.13 -10.72 -4.22
C ASP A 216 -2.66 -10.83 -4.13
N THR A 217 -3.30 -9.84 -3.53
CA THR A 217 -4.73 -9.90 -3.22
C THR A 217 -5.60 -9.99 -4.48
N PHE A 218 -5.27 -9.20 -5.51
CA PHE A 218 -6.01 -9.21 -6.77
C PHE A 218 -5.88 -10.57 -7.46
N ARG A 219 -4.67 -11.09 -7.59
CA ARG A 219 -4.43 -12.38 -8.26
C ARG A 219 -4.98 -13.57 -7.46
N THR A 220 -5.09 -13.43 -6.13
CA THR A 220 -5.74 -14.42 -5.27
C THR A 220 -7.25 -14.54 -5.55
N LEU A 221 -7.94 -13.39 -5.74
CA LEU A 221 -9.38 -13.38 -6.01
C LEU A 221 -9.70 -13.60 -7.50
N TYR A 222 -8.85 -13.07 -8.38
CA TYR A 222 -9.09 -13.03 -9.82
C TYR A 222 -7.89 -13.60 -10.59
N PRO A 223 -7.63 -14.93 -10.52
CA PRO A 223 -6.43 -15.57 -11.05
C PRO A 223 -6.25 -15.39 -12.57
N GLU A 224 -7.35 -15.36 -13.33
CA GLU A 224 -7.35 -15.28 -14.79
C GLU A 224 -7.74 -13.91 -15.37
N GLN A 225 -8.07 -12.94 -14.52
CA GLN A 225 -8.53 -11.64 -14.99
C GLN A 225 -7.38 -10.78 -15.52
N VAL A 226 -7.48 -10.36 -16.78
CA VAL A 226 -6.54 -9.44 -17.42
C VAL A 226 -6.99 -8.02 -17.19
N THR A 227 -6.33 -7.31 -16.28
CA THR A 227 -6.60 -5.90 -15.98
C THR A 227 -5.28 -5.23 -15.64
N TYR A 228 -5.10 -4.00 -16.12
CA TYR A 228 -3.86 -3.24 -15.95
C TYR A 228 -4.11 -2.01 -15.07
N SER A 229 -3.04 -1.52 -14.42
CA SER A 229 -3.09 -0.34 -13.56
C SER A 229 -2.32 0.85 -14.12
N TRP A 230 -1.43 0.62 -15.09
CA TRP A 230 -0.58 1.63 -15.71
C TRP A 230 -0.59 1.54 -17.23
N TRP A 231 -0.55 2.71 -17.91
CA TRP A 231 -0.44 2.84 -19.38
C TRP A 231 0.46 4.01 -19.72
N SER A 232 1.46 3.78 -20.55
CA SER A 232 2.28 4.87 -21.06
C SER A 232 1.43 5.99 -21.71
N TYR A 233 1.79 7.24 -21.48
CA TYR A 233 1.17 8.36 -22.19
C TYR A 233 1.44 8.32 -23.72
N ARG A 234 2.40 7.54 -24.16
CA ARG A 234 2.76 7.43 -25.58
C ARG A 234 1.80 6.50 -26.31
N PHE A 235 1.61 6.77 -27.60
CA PHE A 235 0.92 5.88 -28.55
C PHE A 235 -0.54 5.55 -28.20
N GLN A 236 -1.20 6.38 -27.40
CA GLN A 236 -2.58 6.14 -26.95
C GLN A 236 -2.73 4.78 -26.24
N ALA A 237 -1.73 4.42 -25.41
CA ALA A 237 -1.64 3.09 -24.80
C ALA A 237 -2.88 2.74 -23.98
N ARG A 238 -3.45 3.69 -23.20
CA ARG A 238 -4.64 3.45 -22.38
C ARG A 238 -5.88 3.17 -23.24
N GLN A 239 -6.07 3.90 -24.34
CA GLN A 239 -7.19 3.67 -25.28
C GLN A 239 -7.11 2.30 -25.96
N LYS A 240 -5.89 1.84 -26.24
CA LYS A 240 -5.60 0.53 -26.85
C LYS A 240 -5.51 -0.59 -25.82
N ASN A 241 -5.68 -0.28 -24.54
CA ASN A 241 -5.44 -1.17 -23.41
C ASN A 241 -4.09 -1.90 -23.47
N ALA A 242 -3.03 -1.18 -23.89
CA ALA A 242 -1.65 -1.66 -23.90
C ALA A 242 -0.99 -1.27 -22.57
N GLY A 243 -1.43 -1.91 -21.50
CA GLY A 243 -1.08 -1.57 -20.13
C GLY A 243 -0.27 -2.66 -19.43
N TRP A 244 0.09 -2.34 -18.17
CA TRP A 244 0.79 -3.19 -17.23
C TRP A 244 0.08 -3.11 -15.87
N ARG A 245 0.03 -4.21 -15.12
CA ARG A 245 -0.38 -4.24 -13.72
C ARG A 245 0.87 -4.20 -12.86
N ILE A 246 1.17 -3.04 -12.33
CA ILE A 246 2.37 -2.77 -11.52
C ILE A 246 2.05 -2.14 -10.17
N ASP A 247 0.78 -1.79 -9.94
CA ASP A 247 0.25 -1.32 -8.66
C ASP A 247 -0.47 -2.48 -7.95
N TYR A 248 -0.19 -2.64 -6.67
CA TYR A 248 -0.62 -3.82 -5.90
C TYR A 248 -1.16 -3.47 -4.53
N PHE A 249 -2.00 -4.36 -4.03
CA PHE A 249 -2.12 -4.69 -2.62
C PHE A 249 -1.57 -6.10 -2.40
N VAL A 250 -0.57 -6.20 -1.53
CA VAL A 250 0.04 -7.47 -1.10
C VAL A 250 -0.17 -7.57 0.41
N THR A 251 -0.70 -8.68 0.91
CA THR A 251 -0.95 -8.83 2.34
C THR A 251 -0.24 -10.07 2.90
N SER A 252 -0.01 -10.05 4.22
CA SER A 252 0.35 -11.29 4.91
C SER A 252 -0.67 -12.38 4.60
N GLU A 253 -0.21 -13.61 4.38
CA GLU A 253 -1.07 -14.80 4.10
C GLU A 253 -2.18 -14.97 5.14
N ARG A 254 -1.91 -14.66 6.40
CA ARG A 254 -2.88 -14.77 7.50
C ARG A 254 -4.06 -13.79 7.41
N LEU A 255 -4.01 -12.79 6.52
CA LEU A 255 -5.15 -11.94 6.19
C LEU A 255 -6.01 -12.47 5.02
N ARG A 256 -5.67 -13.59 4.40
CA ARG A 256 -6.38 -14.15 3.24
C ARG A 256 -7.88 -14.21 3.43
N THR A 257 -8.33 -14.70 4.57
CA THR A 257 -9.76 -14.84 4.88
C THR A 257 -10.46 -13.56 5.25
N SER A 258 -9.69 -12.48 5.49
CA SER A 258 -10.21 -11.14 5.76
C SER A 258 -10.43 -10.34 4.47
N ILE A 259 -9.87 -10.76 3.34
CA ILE A 259 -10.00 -10.06 2.06
C ILE A 259 -11.43 -10.22 1.56
N ALA A 260 -12.15 -9.10 1.48
CA ALA A 260 -13.51 -9.05 0.95
C ALA A 260 -13.49 -8.79 -0.57
N ASP A 261 -12.66 -7.84 -1.03
CA ASP A 261 -12.50 -7.55 -2.46
C ASP A 261 -11.15 -6.86 -2.75
N ALA A 262 -10.69 -6.95 -4.01
CA ALA A 262 -9.52 -6.27 -4.54
C ALA A 262 -9.82 -5.78 -5.97
N GLN A 263 -9.71 -4.48 -6.20
CA GLN A 263 -10.13 -3.86 -7.46
C GLN A 263 -9.00 -3.05 -8.11
N ILE A 264 -9.08 -2.93 -9.43
CA ILE A 264 -8.26 -2.00 -10.23
C ILE A 264 -9.25 -1.05 -10.90
N LEU A 265 -9.20 0.24 -10.51
CA LEU A 265 -10.23 1.23 -10.86
C LEU A 265 -9.91 1.90 -12.20
N THR A 266 -10.00 1.13 -13.29
CA THR A 266 -9.55 1.52 -14.64
C THR A 266 -10.24 2.77 -15.19
N ASP A 267 -11.44 3.10 -14.71
CA ASP A 267 -12.24 4.26 -15.14
C ASP A 267 -11.87 5.56 -14.41
N VAL A 268 -10.94 5.50 -13.45
CA VAL A 268 -10.41 6.68 -12.77
C VAL A 268 -9.22 7.23 -13.56
N TYR A 269 -9.31 8.52 -13.89
CA TYR A 269 -8.30 9.25 -14.65
C TYR A 269 -7.63 10.32 -13.77
N GLY A 270 -6.55 10.91 -14.24
CA GLY A 270 -5.76 11.94 -13.53
C GLY A 270 -4.26 11.67 -13.57
N SER A 271 -3.88 10.40 -13.63
CA SER A 271 -2.51 9.91 -13.78
C SER A 271 -2.40 8.94 -14.97
N ASP A 272 -1.20 8.51 -15.33
CA ASP A 272 -0.95 7.35 -16.20
C ASP A 272 -1.17 6.02 -15.47
N HIS A 273 -1.29 6.04 -14.15
CA HIS A 273 -1.84 4.94 -13.37
C HIS A 273 -3.32 5.19 -13.04
N CYS A 274 -4.08 4.12 -12.79
CA CYS A 274 -5.34 4.19 -12.10
C CYS A 274 -5.17 3.71 -10.65
N PRO A 275 -6.08 4.10 -9.72
CA PRO A 275 -6.04 3.60 -8.36
C PRO A 275 -6.30 2.09 -8.30
N VAL A 276 -5.73 1.44 -7.30
CA VAL A 276 -6.11 0.09 -6.86
C VAL A 276 -6.78 0.17 -5.50
N ALA A 277 -7.72 -0.72 -5.23
CA ALA A 277 -8.50 -0.75 -4.00
C ALA A 277 -8.43 -2.13 -3.34
N LEU A 278 -8.47 -2.13 -2.00
CA LEU A 278 -8.60 -3.33 -1.19
C LEU A 278 -9.68 -3.11 -0.13
N GLU A 279 -10.58 -4.06 0.01
CA GLU A 279 -11.56 -4.12 1.08
C GLU A 279 -11.26 -5.32 1.99
N LEU A 280 -11.16 -5.07 3.30
CA LEU A 280 -10.88 -6.07 4.32
C LEU A 280 -11.92 -6.02 5.43
N THR A 281 -12.28 -7.17 5.96
CA THR A 281 -13.05 -7.32 7.19
C THR A 281 -12.12 -7.74 8.33
N LEU A 282 -11.87 -6.83 9.26
CA LEU A 282 -10.95 -7.01 10.40
C LEU A 282 -11.69 -6.99 11.73
#